data_ace77ce707ff8b399f665c0d54f2151d
#
_entry.id   ace77ce707ff8b399f665c0d54f2151d
#
_cell.length_a   1.000
_cell.length_b   1.000
_cell.length_c   1.000
_cell.angle_alpha   90.00
_cell.angle_beta   90.00
_cell.angle_gamma   90.00
#
_symmetry.space_group_name_H-M   'P 1'
#
loop_
_entity.id
_entity.type
_entity.pdbx_description
1 polymer ?
#
loop_
_entity_poly.entity_id
_entity_poly.type
_entity_poly.pdbx_seq_one_letter_code
_entity_poly.pdbx_strand_id
1 'polypeptide(L)'
;MSAQRMAGVPIRLIVLKSRKVGVSTLVEAEGYRLCDVKPNTRALICAQTTDDSGTLFEMTRLFHEQHPHPKKLEQPKPGMKEIRWAPPHRSRFQVQTAGRIGLKRGDTLSYVHCSELPQWPDPKGTLLSVLNALPSSGDYAVVIESTAQGYDHFKKLWDDAVQAVQANPNSVDLWIPIFFSWLEHPEYRKDVPPAYVWGDLDEWELELKGLGATPEQLYWRRCVLAEKCGGDPELFAQEYPHTPESAFRASGRRAIPHTITTHHRMSCKPGKKVRLEYDHQGKVIASEGDWPTGYWEVWEFPEPDRDYTLGGDVSEGLLSDPNDPRSGPDRTTGFVLERRDLEQVARWVGQATETDFGREMLKCAKWYNDAWSSPEANNTGKASVLVFAEAGYPRLYRRRAEPGSVDAFQEKGQWGWRTTTSNRDVMIADWIDWSRKRDAGWEGRLIIHSSDLVDEEETFIVTKDGRREHSPGKHDDELFAGMIALQLHLCCPRTREPVFREPERQHPPGEKDRAIPWWGIPGAMDPGPKNWKPK
;
A
#
# COMPACT_ATOMS: atom_id res chain seq x y z
N MET A 1 -18.01 25.11 4.33
CA MET A 1 -19.24 25.44 5.09
C MET A 1 -19.92 26.71 4.59
N SER A 2 -19.26 27.88 4.56
CA SER A 2 -19.92 29.14 4.18
C SER A 2 -20.50 29.12 2.75
N ALA A 3 -19.77 28.61 1.76
CA ALA A 3 -20.24 28.54 0.38
C ALA A 3 -21.52 27.69 0.24
N GLN A 4 -21.57 26.50 0.84
CA GLN A 4 -22.74 25.64 0.82
C GLN A 4 -23.94 26.30 1.54
N ARG A 5 -23.68 26.92 2.69
CA ARG A 5 -24.72 27.65 3.44
C ARG A 5 -25.28 28.83 2.65
N MET A 6 -24.43 29.61 1.98
CA MET A 6 -24.88 30.72 1.12
C MET A 6 -25.66 30.24 -0.11
N ALA A 7 -25.36 29.10 -0.62
CA ALA A 7 -26.11 28.49 -1.73
C ALA A 7 -27.42 27.80 -1.29
N GLY A 8 -27.70 27.72 0.02
CA GLY A 8 -28.90 27.07 0.54
C GLY A 8 -28.89 25.53 0.40
N VAL A 9 -27.74 24.93 0.20
CA VAL A 9 -27.59 23.48 0.11
C VAL A 9 -27.03 22.90 1.40
N PRO A 10 -27.23 21.59 1.67
CA PRO A 10 -26.70 20.95 2.86
C PRO A 10 -25.16 21.04 2.94
N ILE A 11 -24.64 21.21 4.15
CA ILE A 11 -23.20 21.19 4.38
C ILE A 11 -22.73 19.75 4.48
N ARG A 12 -21.84 19.31 3.58
CA ARG A 12 -21.26 17.95 3.56
C ARG A 12 -19.75 18.04 3.38
N LEU A 13 -19.03 17.71 4.45
CA LEU A 13 -17.56 17.80 4.47
C LEU A 13 -16.93 16.45 4.79
N ILE A 14 -15.86 16.12 4.09
CA ILE A 14 -14.93 15.05 4.43
C ILE A 14 -13.60 15.70 4.72
N VAL A 15 -13.12 15.53 5.95
CA VAL A 15 -11.90 16.20 6.44
C VAL A 15 -10.83 15.18 6.74
N LEU A 16 -9.79 15.19 5.92
CA LEU A 16 -8.54 14.47 6.17
C LEU A 16 -7.57 15.43 6.84
N LYS A 17 -7.03 15.04 7.97
CA LYS A 17 -6.25 15.98 8.80
C LYS A 17 -5.03 15.33 9.43
N SER A 18 -4.04 16.14 9.74
CA SER A 18 -2.99 15.81 10.70
C SER A 18 -3.55 15.75 12.12
N ARG A 19 -2.88 15.00 12.98
CA ARG A 19 -3.25 14.88 14.39
C ARG A 19 -3.20 16.24 15.10
N LYS A 20 -4.15 16.49 16.05
CA LYS A 20 -4.18 17.66 16.95
C LYS A 20 -4.19 19.03 16.28
N VAL A 21 -4.68 19.15 15.05
CA VAL A 21 -4.81 20.46 14.36
C VAL A 21 -6.07 21.25 14.75
N GLY A 22 -6.81 20.82 15.78
CA GLY A 22 -7.97 21.53 16.32
C GLY A 22 -9.28 21.38 15.53
N VAL A 23 -9.32 20.55 14.49
CA VAL A 23 -10.53 20.37 13.66
C VAL A 23 -11.70 19.84 14.47
N SER A 24 -11.51 18.81 15.30
CA SER A 24 -12.58 18.25 16.14
C SER A 24 -13.17 19.32 17.06
N THR A 25 -12.32 20.16 17.67
CA THR A 25 -12.77 21.28 18.52
C THR A 25 -13.62 22.28 17.74
N LEU A 26 -13.20 22.64 16.53
CA LEU A 26 -13.97 23.56 15.67
C LEU A 26 -15.32 22.98 15.27
N VAL A 27 -15.35 21.70 14.90
CA VAL A 27 -16.55 20.99 14.47
C VAL A 27 -17.53 20.84 15.64
N GLU A 28 -17.03 20.50 16.84
CA GLU A 28 -17.83 20.47 18.08
C GLU A 28 -18.42 21.85 18.41
N ALA A 29 -17.61 22.90 18.36
CA ALA A 29 -18.04 24.25 18.63
C ALA A 29 -19.15 24.72 17.66
N GLU A 30 -19.06 24.35 16.38
CA GLU A 30 -20.10 24.66 15.39
C GLU A 30 -21.40 23.91 15.69
N GLY A 31 -21.35 22.63 16.06
CA GLY A 31 -22.50 21.85 16.47
C GLY A 31 -23.20 22.43 17.71
N TYR A 32 -22.37 22.80 18.72
CA TYR A 32 -22.86 23.50 19.92
C TYR A 32 -23.51 24.85 19.56
N ARG A 33 -22.83 25.69 18.76
CA ARG A 33 -23.32 26.98 18.31
C ARG A 33 -24.66 26.85 17.58
N LEU A 34 -24.81 25.88 16.69
CA LEU A 34 -26.06 25.66 15.99
C LEU A 34 -27.22 25.29 16.97
N CYS A 35 -26.95 24.41 17.94
CA CYS A 35 -27.91 24.06 18.97
C CYS A 35 -28.26 25.23 19.86
N ASP A 36 -27.31 26.13 20.14
CA ASP A 36 -27.57 27.30 21.01
C ASP A 36 -28.30 28.42 20.28
N VAL A 37 -28.02 28.67 19.01
CA VAL A 37 -28.62 29.76 18.23
C VAL A 37 -29.98 29.38 17.67
N LYS A 38 -30.14 28.17 17.11
CA LYS A 38 -31.33 27.75 16.39
C LYS A 38 -32.18 26.80 17.23
N PRO A 39 -33.45 27.18 17.56
CA PRO A 39 -34.34 26.30 18.29
C PRO A 39 -34.62 24.99 17.57
N ASN A 40 -34.97 23.96 18.33
CA ASN A 40 -35.32 22.63 17.85
C ASN A 40 -34.21 21.94 17.03
N THR A 41 -32.97 22.37 17.15
CA THR A 41 -31.79 21.76 16.49
C THR A 41 -31.41 20.47 17.20
N ARG A 42 -31.12 19.43 16.44
CA ARG A 42 -30.61 18.14 16.95
C ARG A 42 -29.24 17.86 16.38
N ALA A 43 -28.22 17.88 17.23
CA ALA A 43 -26.86 17.53 16.89
C ALA A 43 -26.50 16.14 17.44
N LEU A 44 -25.89 15.33 16.62
CA LEU A 44 -25.32 14.03 16.99
C LEU A 44 -23.82 14.01 16.67
N ILE A 45 -23.04 13.68 17.66
CA ILE A 45 -21.62 13.46 17.55
C ILE A 45 -21.35 11.97 17.73
N CYS A 46 -20.69 11.37 16.77
CA CYS A 46 -20.33 9.96 16.76
C CYS A 46 -18.83 9.82 17.02
N ALA A 47 -18.47 9.33 18.20
CA ALA A 47 -17.11 9.08 18.62
C ALA A 47 -16.74 7.60 18.46
N GLN A 48 -15.47 7.31 18.33
CA GLN A 48 -14.92 5.98 18.16
C GLN A 48 -15.17 5.08 19.39
N THR A 49 -14.73 5.54 20.57
CA THR A 49 -14.82 4.80 21.85
C THR A 49 -15.67 5.51 22.88
N THR A 50 -15.96 4.81 23.98
CA THR A 50 -16.65 5.41 25.12
C THR A 50 -15.84 6.52 25.77
N ASP A 51 -14.53 6.39 25.81
CA ASP A 51 -13.63 7.39 26.41
C ASP A 51 -13.51 8.63 25.51
N ASP A 52 -13.37 8.45 24.19
CA ASP A 52 -13.38 9.57 23.24
C ASP A 52 -14.70 10.33 23.28
N SER A 53 -15.82 9.62 23.39
CA SER A 53 -17.13 10.25 23.57
C SER A 53 -17.23 11.05 24.87
N GLY A 54 -16.50 10.63 25.92
CA GLY A 54 -16.34 11.41 27.16
C GLY A 54 -15.59 12.70 26.93
N THR A 55 -14.43 12.61 26.28
CA THR A 55 -13.58 13.77 25.98
C THR A 55 -14.30 14.82 25.12
N LEU A 56 -14.99 14.40 24.06
CA LEU A 56 -15.76 15.31 23.21
C LEU A 56 -16.92 15.93 23.97
N PHE A 57 -17.59 15.16 24.84
CA PHE A 57 -18.68 15.69 25.65
C PHE A 57 -18.21 16.72 26.68
N GLU A 58 -17.08 16.48 27.37
CA GLU A 58 -16.51 17.45 28.30
C GLU A 58 -16.09 18.75 27.58
N MET A 59 -15.56 18.65 26.39
CA MET A 59 -15.27 19.82 25.55
C MET A 59 -16.52 20.65 25.28
N THR A 60 -17.62 19.99 24.92
CA THR A 60 -18.89 20.69 24.65
C THR A 60 -19.48 21.28 25.93
N ARG A 61 -19.34 20.61 27.07
CA ARG A 61 -19.73 21.18 28.38
C ARG A 61 -18.97 22.47 28.68
N LEU A 62 -17.66 22.47 28.44
CA LEU A 62 -16.84 23.66 28.63
C LEU A 62 -17.32 24.84 27.78
N PHE A 63 -17.74 24.60 26.53
CA PHE A 63 -18.31 25.67 25.71
C PHE A 63 -19.57 26.29 26.36
N HIS A 64 -20.41 25.47 26.98
CA HIS A 64 -21.62 25.98 27.66
C HIS A 64 -21.24 26.71 28.96
N GLU A 65 -20.36 26.17 29.76
CA GLU A 65 -19.91 26.74 31.03
C GLU A 65 -19.20 28.08 30.84
N GLN A 66 -18.44 28.23 29.78
CA GLN A 66 -17.73 29.47 29.45
C GLN A 66 -18.52 30.43 28.56
N HIS A 67 -19.77 30.08 28.23
CA HIS A 67 -20.63 30.96 27.41
C HIS A 67 -21.02 32.21 28.21
N PRO A 68 -20.80 33.44 27.70
CA PRO A 68 -21.09 34.68 28.44
C PRO A 68 -22.54 34.85 28.84
N HIS A 69 -23.46 34.24 28.08
CA HIS A 69 -24.89 34.26 28.32
C HIS A 69 -25.51 32.87 28.11
N PRO A 70 -25.20 31.89 28.98
CA PRO A 70 -25.67 30.53 28.78
C PRO A 70 -27.18 30.41 28.91
N LYS A 71 -27.80 29.73 27.97
CA LYS A 71 -29.24 29.44 28.06
C LYS A 71 -29.52 28.36 29.09
N LYS A 72 -30.71 28.38 29.69
CA LYS A 72 -31.12 27.37 30.67
C LYS A 72 -31.16 25.97 30.04
N LEU A 73 -30.60 25.01 30.74
CA LEU A 73 -30.63 23.60 30.35
C LEU A 73 -31.68 22.83 31.14
N GLU A 74 -32.17 21.74 30.54
CA GLU A 74 -32.89 20.71 31.26
C GLU A 74 -31.93 19.81 32.02
N GLN A 75 -32.41 19.10 33.04
CA GLN A 75 -31.63 18.08 33.73
C GLN A 75 -31.27 16.95 32.71
N PRO A 76 -29.99 16.58 32.58
CA PRO A 76 -29.58 15.49 31.70
C PRO A 76 -30.20 14.18 32.19
N LYS A 77 -30.53 13.29 31.26
CA LYS A 77 -30.93 11.93 31.61
C LYS A 77 -29.71 11.16 32.16
N PRO A 78 -29.89 10.39 33.25
CA PRO A 78 -28.81 9.60 33.82
C PRO A 78 -28.13 8.69 32.76
N GLY A 79 -26.80 8.69 32.71
CA GLY A 79 -26.03 7.87 31.80
C GLY A 79 -25.95 8.33 30.34
N MET A 80 -26.59 9.47 30.00
CA MET A 80 -26.51 10.05 28.67
C MET A 80 -25.52 11.22 28.61
N LYS A 81 -24.66 11.22 27.61
CA LYS A 81 -23.78 12.34 27.27
C LYS A 81 -24.54 13.30 26.37
N GLU A 82 -25.37 14.17 26.97
CA GLU A 82 -26.23 15.10 26.23
C GLU A 82 -26.38 16.44 26.94
N ILE A 83 -26.52 17.50 26.13
CA ILE A 83 -26.97 18.82 26.55
C ILE A 83 -28.35 19.05 25.95
N ARG A 84 -29.30 19.46 26.78
CA ARG A 84 -30.68 19.80 26.39
C ARG A 84 -31.01 21.22 26.79
N TRP A 85 -31.38 22.00 25.81
CA TRP A 85 -31.89 23.36 26.08
C TRP A 85 -33.33 23.31 26.53
N ALA A 86 -33.63 24.04 27.62
CA ALA A 86 -34.97 24.11 28.15
C ALA A 86 -35.93 24.80 27.17
N PRO A 87 -37.26 24.53 27.28
CA PRO A 87 -38.28 25.25 26.52
C PRO A 87 -38.15 26.78 26.70
N PRO A 88 -38.45 27.58 25.67
CA PRO A 88 -39.01 27.19 24.37
C PRO A 88 -37.97 26.69 23.35
N HIS A 89 -36.68 26.73 23.66
CA HIS A 89 -35.58 26.46 22.73
C HIS A 89 -35.56 24.99 22.26
N ARG A 90 -35.58 24.01 23.16
CA ARG A 90 -35.72 22.56 22.92
C ARG A 90 -34.64 21.91 22.03
N SER A 91 -33.53 22.56 21.81
CA SER A 91 -32.40 21.95 21.08
C SER A 91 -31.73 20.83 21.90
N ARG A 92 -31.04 19.93 21.22
CA ARG A 92 -30.38 18.79 21.83
C ARG A 92 -29.05 18.50 21.15
N PHE A 93 -27.98 18.42 21.93
CA PHE A 93 -26.67 18.00 21.52
C PHE A 93 -26.35 16.68 22.20
N GLN A 94 -26.02 15.65 21.44
CA GLN A 94 -25.68 14.30 21.95
C GLN A 94 -24.35 13.82 21.45
N VAL A 95 -23.61 13.18 22.33
CA VAL A 95 -22.39 12.43 21.97
C VAL A 95 -22.66 10.95 22.21
N GLN A 96 -22.46 10.12 21.18
CA GLN A 96 -22.64 8.67 21.22
C GLN A 96 -21.40 7.95 20.68
N THR A 97 -21.21 6.71 21.11
CA THR A 97 -20.15 5.83 20.59
C THR A 97 -20.67 5.11 19.36
N ALA A 98 -19.86 5.03 18.30
CA ALA A 98 -20.24 4.46 17.00
C ALA A 98 -20.84 3.05 17.08
N GLY A 99 -20.30 2.17 17.94
CA GLY A 99 -20.84 0.82 18.15
C GLY A 99 -22.15 0.75 18.94
N ARG A 100 -22.69 1.89 19.41
CA ARG A 100 -23.89 1.98 20.26
C ARG A 100 -24.83 3.11 19.85
N ILE A 101 -24.83 3.48 18.58
CA ILE A 101 -25.70 4.56 18.09
C ILE A 101 -27.17 4.10 18.16
N GLY A 102 -27.91 4.67 19.08
CA GLY A 102 -29.33 4.39 19.31
C GLY A 102 -30.23 5.44 18.65
N LEU A 103 -30.23 5.51 17.32
CA LEU A 103 -31.21 6.35 16.60
C LEU A 103 -32.56 5.67 16.56
N LYS A 104 -33.59 6.40 16.95
CA LYS A 104 -34.97 5.91 16.85
C LYS A 104 -35.53 6.21 15.46
N ARG A 105 -36.40 5.33 14.97
CA ARG A 105 -37.20 5.63 13.77
C ARG A 105 -37.98 6.93 14.00
N GLY A 106 -37.74 7.94 13.13
CA GLY A 106 -38.33 9.26 13.23
C GLY A 106 -37.49 10.33 13.92
N ASP A 107 -36.27 9.99 14.40
CA ASP A 107 -35.30 11.02 14.77
C ASP A 107 -34.80 11.73 13.51
N THR A 108 -34.92 13.06 13.49
CA THR A 108 -34.35 13.88 12.39
C THR A 108 -33.21 14.71 12.94
N LEU A 109 -32.04 14.56 12.35
CA LEU A 109 -30.82 15.26 12.74
C LEU A 109 -30.63 16.52 11.89
N SER A 110 -30.14 17.59 12.52
CA SER A 110 -29.78 18.84 11.84
C SER A 110 -28.28 19.03 11.73
N TYR A 111 -27.49 18.33 12.55
CA TYR A 111 -26.05 18.37 12.58
C TYR A 111 -25.47 17.00 12.94
N VAL A 112 -24.49 16.56 12.20
CA VAL A 112 -23.77 15.30 12.46
C VAL A 112 -22.28 15.55 12.36
N HIS A 113 -21.55 15.09 13.37
CA HIS A 113 -20.11 14.99 13.36
C HIS A 113 -19.68 13.53 13.54
N CYS A 114 -19.02 12.97 12.55
CA CYS A 114 -18.42 11.63 12.58
C CYS A 114 -16.93 11.76 12.82
N SER A 115 -16.49 11.51 14.05
CA SER A 115 -15.07 11.60 14.45
C SER A 115 -14.40 10.24 14.33
N GLU A 116 -13.23 10.22 13.67
CA GLU A 116 -12.36 9.04 13.46
C GLU A 116 -13.11 7.84 12.88
N LEU A 117 -13.85 8.07 11.77
CA LEU A 117 -14.66 7.06 11.08
C LEU A 117 -13.94 5.74 10.81
N PRO A 118 -12.67 5.70 10.37
CA PRO A 118 -11.95 4.46 10.11
C PRO A 118 -11.84 3.51 11.30
N GLN A 119 -11.92 4.05 12.49
CA GLN A 119 -11.75 3.28 13.73
C GLN A 119 -13.07 2.73 14.28
N TRP A 120 -14.18 2.96 13.61
CA TRP A 120 -15.48 2.45 14.04
C TRP A 120 -15.57 0.93 13.83
N PRO A 121 -16.30 0.18 14.68
CA PRO A 121 -16.47 -1.26 14.50
C PRO A 121 -17.13 -1.66 13.16
N ASP A 122 -18.10 -0.87 12.71
CA ASP A 122 -18.76 -0.99 11.41
C ASP A 122 -18.90 0.40 10.78
N PRO A 123 -17.87 0.91 10.10
CA PRO A 123 -17.88 2.26 9.54
C PRO A 123 -19.00 2.46 8.50
N LYS A 124 -19.19 1.49 7.61
CA LYS A 124 -20.14 1.56 6.48
C LYS A 124 -21.59 1.51 6.96
N GLY A 125 -21.94 0.49 7.74
CA GLY A 125 -23.32 0.29 8.21
C GLY A 125 -23.75 1.37 9.22
N THR A 126 -22.85 1.78 10.12
CA THR A 126 -23.10 2.83 11.09
C THR A 126 -23.30 4.19 10.41
N LEU A 127 -22.41 4.55 9.47
CA LEU A 127 -22.52 5.80 8.71
C LEU A 127 -23.84 5.83 7.92
N LEU A 128 -24.20 4.75 7.24
CA LEU A 128 -25.47 4.65 6.53
C LEU A 128 -26.66 4.90 7.44
N SER A 129 -26.67 4.34 8.65
CA SER A 129 -27.72 4.54 9.64
C SER A 129 -27.85 5.98 10.09
N VAL A 130 -26.71 6.66 10.27
CA VAL A 130 -26.65 8.09 10.65
C VAL A 130 -27.14 8.98 9.51
N LEU A 131 -26.70 8.72 8.28
CA LEU A 131 -27.10 9.50 7.10
C LEU A 131 -28.61 9.36 6.81
N ASN A 132 -29.22 8.20 7.07
CA ASN A 132 -30.65 7.96 6.92
C ASN A 132 -31.50 8.73 7.96
N ALA A 133 -30.89 9.26 9.03
CA ALA A 133 -31.56 10.13 9.99
C ALA A 133 -31.54 11.62 9.61
N LEU A 134 -30.92 11.97 8.50
CA LEU A 134 -30.93 13.33 7.95
C LEU A 134 -32.12 13.53 7.05
N PRO A 135 -32.63 14.77 6.95
CA PRO A 135 -33.69 15.08 6.00
C PRO A 135 -33.20 14.93 4.56
N SER A 136 -34.10 14.58 3.65
CA SER A 136 -33.74 14.44 2.22
C SER A 136 -33.38 15.77 1.54
N SER A 137 -33.79 16.88 2.14
CA SER A 137 -33.47 18.24 1.67
C SER A 137 -33.51 19.21 2.84
N GLY A 138 -32.94 20.38 2.69
CA GLY A 138 -32.98 21.45 3.68
C GLY A 138 -31.64 21.71 4.40
N ASP A 139 -31.72 22.47 5.50
CA ASP A 139 -30.57 22.99 6.24
C ASP A 139 -30.05 21.96 7.27
N TYR A 140 -29.14 21.11 6.84
CA TYR A 140 -28.39 20.22 7.72
C TYR A 140 -26.91 20.27 7.44
N ALA A 141 -26.11 19.79 8.38
CA ALA A 141 -24.66 19.68 8.20
C ALA A 141 -24.14 18.32 8.63
N VAL A 142 -23.25 17.74 7.82
CA VAL A 142 -22.50 16.53 8.13
C VAL A 142 -21.02 16.80 7.94
N VAL A 143 -20.24 16.50 8.97
CA VAL A 143 -18.79 16.56 8.91
C VAL A 143 -18.24 15.19 9.30
N ILE A 144 -17.51 14.57 8.39
CA ILE A 144 -16.74 13.34 8.64
C ILE A 144 -15.28 13.76 8.74
N GLU A 145 -14.60 13.44 9.84
CA GLU A 145 -13.20 13.83 10.00
C GLU A 145 -12.36 12.67 10.56
N SER A 146 -11.14 12.54 10.03
CA SER A 146 -10.17 11.55 10.52
C SER A 146 -8.75 11.88 10.12
N THR A 147 -7.78 11.23 10.80
CA THR A 147 -6.50 10.87 10.23
C THR A 147 -6.69 9.68 9.28
N ALA A 148 -5.77 9.45 8.34
CA ALA A 148 -5.83 8.29 7.46
C ALA A 148 -5.51 6.98 8.21
N GLN A 149 -6.19 5.89 7.86
CA GLN A 149 -5.94 4.56 8.41
C GLN A 149 -5.97 3.47 7.32
N GLY A 150 -5.18 3.65 6.27
CA GLY A 150 -5.11 2.73 5.16
C GLY A 150 -6.17 2.96 4.08
N TYR A 151 -6.29 1.95 3.24
CA TYR A 151 -7.24 1.93 2.12
C TYR A 151 -8.60 1.38 2.60
N ASP A 152 -9.26 2.11 3.46
CA ASP A 152 -10.52 1.73 4.09
C ASP A 152 -11.74 2.47 3.50
N HIS A 153 -12.90 2.35 4.17
CA HIS A 153 -14.11 3.03 3.72
C HIS A 153 -13.99 4.57 3.70
N PHE A 154 -13.16 5.16 4.59
CA PHE A 154 -12.93 6.61 4.60
C PHE A 154 -12.12 7.05 3.37
N LYS A 155 -11.11 6.27 2.97
CA LYS A 155 -10.36 6.52 1.72
C LYS A 155 -11.29 6.52 0.51
N LYS A 156 -12.20 5.54 0.43
CA LYS A 156 -13.18 5.50 -0.66
C LYS A 156 -14.08 6.73 -0.67
N LEU A 157 -14.60 7.14 0.47
CA LEU A 157 -15.41 8.37 0.57
C LEU A 157 -14.62 9.61 0.17
N TRP A 158 -13.36 9.67 0.56
CA TRP A 158 -12.44 10.74 0.17
C TRP A 158 -12.25 10.80 -1.34
N ASP A 159 -11.91 9.68 -1.97
CA ASP A 159 -11.68 9.60 -3.42
C ASP A 159 -12.94 9.93 -4.21
N ASP A 160 -14.08 9.40 -3.80
CA ASP A 160 -15.38 9.69 -4.43
C ASP A 160 -15.69 11.20 -4.36
N ALA A 161 -15.39 11.87 -3.23
CA ALA A 161 -15.58 13.31 -3.06
C ALA A 161 -14.59 14.11 -3.95
N VAL A 162 -13.33 13.72 -4.00
CA VAL A 162 -12.32 14.38 -4.86
C VAL A 162 -12.73 14.27 -6.32
N GLN A 163 -13.10 13.08 -6.79
CA GLN A 163 -13.54 12.85 -8.17
C GLN A 163 -14.82 13.66 -8.51
N ALA A 164 -15.78 13.70 -7.59
CA ALA A 164 -17.01 14.46 -7.79
C ALA A 164 -16.75 15.97 -7.95
N VAL A 165 -15.85 16.53 -7.12
CA VAL A 165 -15.45 17.95 -7.22
C VAL A 165 -14.64 18.21 -8.49
N GLN A 166 -13.75 17.31 -8.90
CA GLN A 166 -13.00 17.44 -10.15
C GLN A 166 -13.91 17.38 -11.38
N ALA A 167 -14.90 16.49 -11.37
CA ALA A 167 -15.88 16.38 -12.46
C ALA A 167 -16.84 17.58 -12.52
N ASN A 168 -17.12 18.23 -11.39
CA ASN A 168 -18.09 19.33 -11.27
C ASN A 168 -17.54 20.48 -10.42
N PRO A 169 -16.48 21.19 -10.84
CA PRO A 169 -15.76 22.16 -10.00
C PRO A 169 -16.61 23.38 -9.58
N ASN A 170 -17.69 23.66 -10.27
CA ASN A 170 -18.59 24.76 -9.98
C ASN A 170 -19.80 24.38 -9.09
N SER A 171 -19.97 23.09 -8.80
CA SER A 171 -21.06 22.62 -7.95
C SER A 171 -20.67 22.72 -6.49
N VAL A 172 -21.52 23.30 -5.67
CA VAL A 172 -21.37 23.34 -4.21
C VAL A 172 -22.25 22.30 -3.51
N ASP A 173 -23.17 21.64 -4.21
CA ASP A 173 -24.03 20.58 -3.66
C ASP A 173 -23.36 19.20 -3.78
N LEU A 174 -22.14 19.11 -3.26
CA LEU A 174 -21.30 17.91 -3.24
C LEU A 174 -20.73 17.68 -1.83
N TRP A 175 -20.18 16.50 -1.61
CA TRP A 175 -19.23 16.28 -0.53
C TRP A 175 -17.93 17.03 -0.84
N ILE A 176 -17.53 17.92 0.04
CA ILE A 176 -16.32 18.73 -0.16
C ILE A 176 -15.18 18.12 0.64
N PRO A 177 -14.14 17.62 -0.04
CA PRO A 177 -12.92 17.15 0.63
C PRO A 177 -12.09 18.34 1.11
N ILE A 178 -11.62 18.27 2.36
CA ILE A 178 -10.74 19.29 2.96
C ILE A 178 -9.55 18.57 3.58
N PHE A 179 -8.35 19.01 3.24
CA PHE A 179 -7.13 18.49 3.82
C PHE A 179 -6.43 19.53 4.69
N PHE A 180 -5.94 19.11 5.85
CA PHE A 180 -5.12 19.92 6.74
C PHE A 180 -3.74 19.27 6.92
N SER A 181 -2.74 19.87 6.27
CA SER A 181 -1.35 19.48 6.38
C SER A 181 -0.76 19.88 7.74
N TRP A 182 0.16 19.06 8.28
CA TRP A 182 0.94 19.48 9.44
C TRP A 182 1.85 20.67 9.15
N LEU A 183 2.27 20.88 7.90
CA LEU A 183 3.10 22.01 7.48
C LEU A 183 2.41 23.37 7.69
N GLU A 184 1.07 23.39 7.67
CA GLU A 184 0.28 24.61 7.86
C GLU A 184 0.08 24.96 9.34
N HIS A 185 0.36 24.00 10.27
CA HIS A 185 0.11 24.23 11.67
C HIS A 185 1.24 25.01 12.34
N PRO A 186 0.97 26.16 12.99
CA PRO A 186 2.01 27.05 13.52
C PRO A 186 2.82 26.44 14.67
N GLU A 187 2.30 25.45 15.39
CA GLU A 187 2.99 24.80 16.50
C GLU A 187 3.89 23.63 16.09
N TYR A 188 3.82 23.18 14.83
CA TYR A 188 4.62 22.05 14.35
C TYR A 188 5.97 22.51 13.82
N ARG A 189 6.69 23.20 14.71
CA ARG A 189 8.06 23.68 14.52
C ARG A 189 8.80 23.67 15.85
N LYS A 190 10.12 23.59 15.80
CA LYS A 190 11.00 23.62 16.97
C LYS A 190 12.28 24.35 16.58
N ASP A 191 12.74 25.28 17.43
CA ASP A 191 13.97 25.99 17.19
C ASP A 191 15.14 25.03 17.02
N VAL A 192 15.93 25.24 15.97
CA VAL A 192 17.09 24.40 15.68
C VAL A 192 18.24 24.86 16.61
N PRO A 193 18.78 23.95 17.45
CA PRO A 193 19.91 24.34 18.32
C PRO A 193 21.11 24.85 17.50
N PRO A 194 21.81 25.87 17.92
CA PRO A 194 22.95 26.44 17.17
C PRO A 194 24.06 25.42 16.85
N ALA A 195 24.23 24.44 17.73
CA ALA A 195 25.23 23.37 17.55
C ALA A 195 24.67 22.12 16.81
N TYR A 196 23.45 22.19 16.27
CA TYR A 196 22.86 21.04 15.57
C TYR A 196 23.53 20.83 14.21
N VAL A 197 24.07 19.63 14.01
CA VAL A 197 24.69 19.24 12.74
C VAL A 197 23.65 18.49 11.91
N TRP A 198 23.27 19.07 10.78
CA TRP A 198 22.43 18.42 9.79
C TRP A 198 23.24 17.30 9.11
N GLY A 199 22.81 16.05 9.25
CA GLY A 199 23.25 14.99 8.36
C GLY A 199 22.58 15.12 6.98
N ASP A 200 22.75 14.11 6.13
CA ASP A 200 22.04 14.04 4.87
C ASP A 200 20.53 14.08 5.11
N LEU A 201 19.81 14.75 4.21
CA LEU A 201 18.36 14.75 4.24
C LEU A 201 17.85 13.43 3.69
N ASP A 202 16.88 12.83 4.38
CA ASP A 202 16.18 11.67 3.85
C ASP A 202 15.24 12.09 2.68
N GLU A 203 14.72 11.10 1.96
CA GLU A 203 13.84 11.33 0.80
C GLU A 203 12.59 12.14 1.17
N TRP A 204 11.99 11.86 2.32
CA TRP A 204 10.85 12.59 2.86
C TRP A 204 11.20 14.05 3.19
N GLU A 205 12.39 14.30 3.72
CA GLU A 205 12.86 15.65 4.02
C GLU A 205 13.15 16.46 2.75
N LEU A 206 13.63 15.78 1.69
CA LEU A 206 13.80 16.42 0.38
C LEU A 206 12.46 16.79 -0.24
N GLU A 207 11.46 15.90 -0.16
CA GLU A 207 10.08 16.18 -0.58
C GLU A 207 9.49 17.35 0.21
N LEU A 208 9.57 17.31 1.53
CA LEU A 208 9.07 18.37 2.42
C LEU A 208 9.75 19.72 2.14
N LYS A 209 11.04 19.72 1.89
CA LYS A 209 11.78 20.94 1.48
C LYS A 209 11.29 21.47 0.14
N GLY A 210 10.99 20.58 -0.81
CA GLY A 210 10.35 20.94 -2.09
C GLY A 210 8.97 21.58 -1.91
N LEU A 211 8.23 21.20 -0.88
CA LEU A 211 6.93 21.79 -0.48
C LEU A 211 7.06 23.06 0.38
N GLY A 212 8.28 23.52 0.66
CA GLY A 212 8.54 24.75 1.40
C GLY A 212 8.66 24.58 2.92
N ALA A 213 8.93 23.38 3.42
CA ALA A 213 9.18 23.17 4.86
C ALA A 213 10.40 23.96 5.33
N THR A 214 10.25 24.62 6.49
CA THR A 214 11.34 25.39 7.11
C THR A 214 12.31 24.48 7.88
N PRO A 215 13.55 24.92 8.17
CA PRO A 215 14.47 24.16 9.01
C PRO A 215 13.88 23.77 10.37
N GLU A 216 13.09 24.65 10.98
CA GLU A 216 12.45 24.42 12.27
C GLU A 216 11.37 23.31 12.18
N GLN A 217 10.67 23.21 11.03
CA GLN A 217 9.71 22.15 10.75
C GLN A 217 10.42 20.82 10.51
N LEU A 218 11.50 20.78 9.74
CA LEU A 218 12.30 19.58 9.52
C LEU A 218 12.92 19.08 10.83
N TYR A 219 13.42 19.98 11.66
CA TYR A 219 13.96 19.62 12.97
C TYR A 219 12.87 19.09 13.91
N TRP A 220 11.69 19.72 13.92
CA TRP A 220 10.53 19.23 14.65
C TRP A 220 10.15 17.80 14.21
N ARG A 221 10.11 17.55 12.90
CA ARG A 221 9.86 16.20 12.34
C ARG A 221 10.85 15.19 12.88
N ARG A 222 12.15 15.48 12.84
CA ARG A 222 13.20 14.57 13.37
C ARG A 222 12.99 14.27 14.85
N CYS A 223 12.64 15.26 15.64
CA CYS A 223 12.34 15.06 17.07
C CYS A 223 11.11 14.15 17.25
N VAL A 224 10.00 14.42 16.55
CA VAL A 224 8.77 13.62 16.66
C VAL A 224 8.99 12.21 16.13
N LEU A 225 9.73 12.07 15.04
CA LEU A 225 10.08 10.77 14.46
C LEU A 225 10.81 9.90 15.49
N ALA A 226 11.81 10.45 16.17
CA ALA A 226 12.56 9.73 17.21
C ALA A 226 11.73 9.49 18.49
N GLU A 227 11.00 10.49 18.97
CA GLU A 227 10.32 10.46 20.27
C GLU A 227 8.99 9.68 20.25
N LYS A 228 8.24 9.74 19.12
CA LYS A 228 6.85 9.25 19.04
C LYS A 228 6.63 8.18 18.01
N CYS A 229 7.43 8.16 16.94
CA CYS A 229 7.24 7.24 15.81
C CYS A 229 8.29 6.11 15.80
N GLY A 230 9.16 6.01 16.81
CA GLY A 230 10.18 4.97 16.87
C GLY A 230 11.17 4.98 15.70
N GLY A 231 11.35 6.12 15.04
CA GLY A 231 12.19 6.25 13.85
C GLY A 231 11.48 5.87 12.54
N ASP A 232 10.19 5.53 12.56
CA ASP A 232 9.42 5.12 11.39
C ASP A 232 8.82 6.33 10.64
N PRO A 233 9.32 6.67 9.43
CA PRO A 233 8.81 7.79 8.64
C PRO A 233 7.38 7.57 8.14
N GLU A 234 6.96 6.32 7.92
CA GLU A 234 5.61 6.00 7.46
C GLU A 234 4.60 6.26 8.58
N LEU A 235 4.93 5.87 9.81
CA LEU A 235 4.10 6.19 10.97
C LEU A 235 3.99 7.70 11.19
N PHE A 236 5.09 8.44 10.97
CA PHE A 236 5.04 9.91 11.00
C PHE A 236 4.09 10.46 9.93
N ALA A 237 4.21 10.02 8.68
CA ALA A 237 3.39 10.50 7.58
C ALA A 237 1.90 10.13 7.75
N GLN A 238 1.59 9.01 8.40
CA GLN A 238 0.23 8.64 8.79
C GLN A 238 -0.38 9.64 9.79
N GLU A 239 0.36 9.98 10.83
CA GLU A 239 -0.12 10.84 11.91
C GLU A 239 -0.02 12.34 11.56
N TYR A 240 0.98 12.69 10.77
CA TYR A 240 1.31 14.06 10.35
C TYR A 240 1.50 14.13 8.83
N PRO A 241 0.45 13.89 8.04
CA PRO A 241 0.56 13.93 6.59
C PRO A 241 0.83 15.34 6.08
N HIS A 242 1.64 15.43 5.03
CA HIS A 242 1.94 16.68 4.34
C HIS A 242 1.11 16.83 3.05
N THR A 243 0.67 15.71 2.45
CA THR A 243 -0.28 15.66 1.35
C THR A 243 -1.35 14.58 1.61
N PRO A 244 -2.51 14.61 0.95
CA PRO A 244 -3.49 13.53 1.05
C PRO A 244 -2.92 12.17 0.64
N GLU A 245 -2.11 12.15 -0.41
CA GLU A 245 -1.46 10.95 -0.94
C GLU A 245 -0.52 10.34 0.11
N SER A 246 0.30 11.18 0.77
CA SER A 246 1.22 10.72 1.82
C SER A 246 0.47 10.13 3.01
N ALA A 247 -0.70 10.70 3.38
CA ALA A 247 -1.53 10.20 4.45
C ALA A 247 -1.97 8.76 4.23
N PHE A 248 -2.50 8.47 3.05
CA PHE A 248 -3.02 7.14 2.72
C PHE A 248 -1.92 6.14 2.36
N ARG A 249 -0.83 6.61 1.74
CA ARG A 249 0.35 5.77 1.45
C ARG A 249 0.97 5.20 2.72
N ALA A 250 1.09 6.03 3.75
CA ALA A 250 1.70 5.65 5.02
C ALA A 250 0.77 4.86 5.95
N SER A 251 -0.55 4.97 5.80
CA SER A 251 -1.51 4.45 6.77
C SER A 251 -1.88 2.98 6.61
N GLY A 252 -1.39 2.29 5.57
CA GLY A 252 -1.39 0.84 5.50
C GLY A 252 -0.07 0.30 6.01
N ARG A 253 -0.05 -0.59 7.02
CA ARG A 253 1.17 -1.31 7.37
C ARG A 253 1.58 -2.12 6.15
N ARG A 254 2.51 -1.57 5.35
CA ARG A 254 2.99 -2.23 4.14
C ARG A 254 3.58 -3.58 4.48
N ALA A 255 3.24 -4.59 3.71
CA ALA A 255 3.85 -5.90 3.84
C ALA A 255 5.27 -5.90 3.24
N ILE A 256 5.52 -5.05 2.23
CA ILE A 256 6.83 -4.85 1.61
C ILE A 256 7.37 -3.47 2.05
N PRO A 257 8.57 -3.41 2.66
CA PRO A 257 9.16 -2.15 3.13
C PRO A 257 9.34 -1.10 2.04
N HIS A 258 9.07 0.16 2.37
CA HIS A 258 9.18 1.29 1.43
C HIS A 258 10.60 1.42 0.81
N THR A 259 11.64 1.13 1.55
CA THR A 259 13.02 1.14 1.03
C THR A 259 13.23 0.16 -0.14
N ILE A 260 12.47 -0.94 -0.16
CA ILE A 260 12.49 -1.90 -1.27
C ILE A 260 11.72 -1.35 -2.46
N THR A 261 10.48 -0.86 -2.25
CA THR A 261 9.65 -0.33 -3.34
C THR A 261 10.28 0.89 -3.99
N THR A 262 10.94 1.76 -3.21
CA THR A 262 11.72 2.89 -3.75
C THR A 262 12.88 2.40 -4.62
N HIS A 263 13.63 1.41 -4.15
CA HIS A 263 14.74 0.85 -4.92
C HIS A 263 14.25 0.23 -6.24
N HIS A 264 13.17 -0.55 -6.21
CA HIS A 264 12.57 -1.10 -7.42
C HIS A 264 12.03 -0.01 -8.36
N ARG A 265 11.41 1.05 -7.81
CA ARG A 265 10.92 2.19 -8.59
C ARG A 265 12.02 2.90 -9.38
N MET A 266 13.22 3.00 -8.83
CA MET A 266 14.38 3.60 -9.52
C MET A 266 14.86 2.77 -10.72
N SER A 267 14.58 1.47 -10.76
CA SER A 267 14.94 0.55 -11.84
C SER A 267 13.86 0.45 -12.92
N CYS A 268 12.66 1.03 -12.69
CA CYS A 268 11.55 0.95 -13.63
C CYS A 268 11.87 1.68 -14.94
N LYS A 269 11.61 0.99 -16.04
CA LYS A 269 11.79 1.51 -17.41
C LYS A 269 10.74 0.87 -18.33
N PRO A 270 10.30 1.54 -19.41
CA PRO A 270 9.43 0.91 -20.38
C PRO A 270 10.15 -0.22 -21.11
N GLY A 271 9.46 -1.33 -21.33
CA GLY A 271 9.92 -2.46 -22.11
C GLY A 271 9.44 -2.39 -23.56
N LYS A 272 9.93 -3.30 -24.38
CA LYS A 272 9.46 -3.50 -25.75
C LYS A 272 8.26 -4.44 -25.77
N LYS A 273 7.23 -4.10 -26.53
CA LYS A 273 6.08 -4.98 -26.70
C LYS A 273 6.39 -6.05 -27.74
N VAL A 274 6.24 -7.31 -27.37
CA VAL A 274 6.65 -8.47 -28.17
C VAL A 274 5.53 -9.51 -28.19
N ARG A 275 5.23 -10.05 -29.38
CA ARG A 275 4.41 -11.27 -29.53
C ARG A 275 5.28 -12.44 -29.94
N LEU A 276 4.96 -13.60 -29.38
CA LEU A 276 5.67 -14.85 -29.61
C LEU A 276 4.83 -15.79 -30.47
N GLU A 277 5.40 -16.29 -31.56
CA GLU A 277 4.74 -17.21 -32.49
C GLU A 277 5.67 -18.36 -32.83
N TYR A 278 5.11 -19.48 -33.30
CA TYR A 278 5.92 -20.57 -33.84
C TYR A 278 6.15 -20.32 -35.34
N ASP A 279 7.39 -20.45 -35.77
CA ASP A 279 7.71 -20.50 -37.17
C ASP A 279 7.34 -21.87 -37.79
N HIS A 280 7.58 -22.00 -39.11
CA HIS A 280 7.29 -23.24 -39.86
C HIS A 280 8.13 -24.46 -39.41
N GLN A 281 9.17 -24.26 -38.60
CA GLN A 281 10.01 -25.31 -38.01
C GLN A 281 9.65 -25.61 -36.55
N GLY A 282 8.63 -24.93 -36.01
CA GLY A 282 8.21 -25.08 -34.61
C GLY A 282 9.11 -24.36 -33.60
N LYS A 283 10.00 -23.48 -34.07
CA LYS A 283 10.82 -22.61 -33.21
C LYS A 283 10.04 -21.34 -32.85
N VAL A 284 10.18 -20.89 -31.63
CA VAL A 284 9.56 -19.63 -31.21
C VAL A 284 10.33 -18.44 -31.77
N ILE A 285 9.61 -17.57 -32.45
CA ILE A 285 10.09 -16.28 -32.96
C ILE A 285 9.37 -15.13 -32.27
N ALA A 286 10.03 -14.00 -32.15
CA ALA A 286 9.54 -12.80 -31.51
C ALA A 286 9.34 -11.69 -32.54
N SER A 287 8.19 -11.01 -32.50
CA SER A 287 7.89 -9.84 -33.31
C SER A 287 7.60 -8.64 -32.41
N GLU A 288 8.32 -7.53 -32.64
CA GLU A 288 8.07 -6.25 -31.94
C GLU A 288 6.93 -5.50 -32.65
N GLY A 289 6.07 -4.80 -31.88
CA GLY A 289 4.98 -3.99 -32.42
C GLY A 289 4.26 -3.19 -31.34
N ASP A 290 3.27 -2.42 -31.76
CA ASP A 290 2.44 -1.64 -30.82
C ASP A 290 1.05 -2.27 -30.67
N TRP A 291 0.92 -3.16 -29.70
CA TRP A 291 -0.35 -3.80 -29.35
C TRP A 291 -0.94 -3.21 -28.06
N PRO A 292 -2.25 -3.04 -27.99
CA PRO A 292 -2.89 -2.54 -26.77
C PRO A 292 -2.90 -3.59 -25.64
N THR A 293 -2.95 -4.88 -25.97
CA THR A 293 -3.00 -6.02 -25.04
C THR A 293 -2.54 -7.30 -25.72
N GLY A 294 -2.29 -8.37 -24.97
CA GLY A 294 -1.91 -9.67 -25.51
C GLY A 294 -0.46 -9.70 -26.03
N TYR A 295 0.48 -9.21 -25.23
CA TYR A 295 1.89 -9.16 -25.56
C TYR A 295 2.76 -9.42 -24.32
N TRP A 296 4.01 -9.79 -24.56
CA TRP A 296 5.07 -9.75 -23.55
C TRP A 296 5.74 -8.38 -23.58
N GLU A 297 5.81 -7.71 -22.45
CA GLU A 297 6.69 -6.57 -22.28
C GLU A 297 8.07 -7.08 -21.93
N VAL A 298 9.05 -6.82 -22.78
CA VAL A 298 10.40 -7.38 -22.73
C VAL A 298 11.41 -6.27 -22.51
N TRP A 299 12.18 -6.37 -21.44
CA TRP A 299 13.30 -5.46 -21.14
C TRP A 299 14.62 -6.00 -21.66
N GLU A 300 14.84 -7.33 -21.50
CA GLU A 300 16.03 -7.99 -22.01
C GLU A 300 15.64 -9.24 -22.81
N PHE A 301 16.20 -9.35 -24.02
CA PHE A 301 15.98 -10.51 -24.89
C PHE A 301 16.77 -11.72 -24.37
N PRO A 302 16.37 -12.97 -24.68
CA PRO A 302 17.08 -14.14 -24.22
C PRO A 302 18.51 -14.20 -24.77
N GLU A 303 19.47 -14.35 -23.88
CA GLU A 303 20.88 -14.59 -24.21
C GLU A 303 21.21 -16.08 -24.13
N PRO A 304 21.99 -16.65 -25.08
CA PRO A 304 22.25 -18.09 -25.13
C PRO A 304 22.84 -18.68 -23.86
N ASP A 305 23.59 -17.90 -23.09
CA ASP A 305 24.33 -18.35 -21.90
C ASP A 305 23.63 -18.05 -20.57
N ARG A 306 22.38 -17.61 -20.61
CA ARG A 306 21.59 -17.27 -19.42
C ARG A 306 20.54 -18.32 -19.11
N ASP A 307 20.32 -18.55 -17.83
CA ASP A 307 19.21 -19.36 -17.29
C ASP A 307 18.10 -18.45 -16.79
N TYR A 308 16.86 -18.91 -17.00
CA TYR A 308 15.66 -18.13 -16.64
C TYR A 308 14.66 -18.97 -15.85
N THR A 309 13.83 -18.28 -15.05
CA THR A 309 12.62 -18.86 -14.46
C THR A 309 11.40 -18.04 -14.86
N LEU A 310 10.28 -18.72 -15.05
CA LEU A 310 9.00 -18.14 -15.45
C LEU A 310 7.92 -18.55 -14.46
N GLY A 311 7.43 -17.60 -13.69
CA GLY A 311 6.24 -17.73 -12.84
C GLY A 311 5.01 -17.17 -13.55
N GLY A 312 3.85 -17.76 -13.28
CA GLY A 312 2.59 -17.23 -13.79
C GLY A 312 1.49 -17.32 -12.75
N ASP A 313 0.78 -16.22 -12.57
CA ASP A 313 -0.46 -16.17 -11.79
C ASP A 313 -1.66 -16.12 -12.74
N VAL A 314 -2.64 -16.98 -12.48
CA VAL A 314 -3.78 -17.23 -13.36
C VAL A 314 -5.07 -16.88 -12.64
N SER A 315 -5.70 -15.81 -13.04
CA SER A 315 -6.94 -15.33 -12.45
C SER A 315 -8.19 -15.95 -13.09
N GLU A 316 -9.29 -15.93 -12.33
CA GLU A 316 -10.62 -16.36 -12.83
C GLU A 316 -11.30 -15.29 -13.69
N GLY A 317 -10.68 -14.12 -13.87
CA GLY A 317 -11.29 -12.98 -14.57
C GLY A 317 -12.47 -12.37 -13.81
N LEU A 318 -12.60 -12.69 -12.53
CA LEU A 318 -13.61 -12.11 -11.65
C LEU A 318 -13.21 -10.68 -11.24
N LEU A 319 -14.18 -9.87 -10.80
CA LEU A 319 -13.87 -8.57 -10.21
C LEU A 319 -13.09 -8.76 -8.92
N SER A 320 -12.01 -8.01 -8.73
CA SER A 320 -11.17 -8.04 -7.52
C SER A 320 -11.98 -7.70 -6.25
N ASP A 321 -13.00 -6.83 -6.37
CA ASP A 321 -14.05 -6.63 -5.37
C ASP A 321 -15.42 -6.81 -6.04
N PRO A 322 -16.15 -7.91 -5.75
CA PRO A 322 -17.49 -8.14 -6.31
C PRO A 322 -18.51 -7.04 -5.99
N ASN A 323 -18.25 -6.23 -4.97
CA ASN A 323 -19.11 -5.14 -4.55
C ASN A 323 -18.73 -3.78 -5.18
N ASP A 324 -17.60 -3.70 -5.89
CA ASP A 324 -17.18 -2.52 -6.62
C ASP A 324 -16.94 -2.81 -8.10
N PRO A 325 -17.90 -2.52 -8.98
CA PRO A 325 -17.74 -2.74 -10.44
C PRO A 325 -16.53 -2.02 -11.07
N ARG A 326 -15.93 -1.05 -10.34
CA ARG A 326 -14.76 -0.29 -10.79
C ARG A 326 -13.43 -0.97 -10.46
N SER A 327 -13.45 -2.03 -9.66
CA SER A 327 -12.24 -2.73 -9.26
C SER A 327 -11.51 -3.39 -10.44
N GLY A 328 -12.21 -3.61 -11.55
CA GLY A 328 -11.69 -4.35 -12.69
C GLY A 328 -11.58 -5.86 -12.44
N PRO A 329 -11.44 -6.67 -13.48
CA PRO A 329 -11.18 -8.09 -13.34
C PRO A 329 -9.74 -8.33 -12.90
N ASP A 330 -9.52 -9.38 -12.10
CA ASP A 330 -8.20 -9.89 -11.77
C ASP A 330 -7.42 -10.18 -13.05
N ARG A 331 -6.13 -9.95 -13.03
CA ARG A 331 -5.27 -10.02 -14.20
C ARG A 331 -4.54 -11.36 -14.23
N THR A 332 -4.49 -11.97 -15.40
CA THR A 332 -3.57 -13.08 -15.65
C THR A 332 -2.22 -12.52 -16.02
N THR A 333 -1.16 -12.91 -15.32
CA THR A 333 0.17 -12.35 -15.54
C THR A 333 1.27 -13.42 -15.50
N GLY A 334 2.37 -13.14 -16.19
CA GLY A 334 3.58 -13.95 -16.20
C GLY A 334 4.79 -13.08 -15.95
N PHE A 335 5.77 -13.61 -15.23
CA PHE A 335 6.99 -12.93 -14.83
C PHE A 335 8.22 -13.78 -15.16
N VAL A 336 9.17 -13.24 -15.92
CA VAL A 336 10.44 -13.90 -16.27
C VAL A 336 11.58 -13.28 -15.49
N LEU A 337 12.30 -14.12 -14.74
CA LEU A 337 13.47 -13.76 -13.96
C LEU A 337 14.74 -14.33 -14.61
N GLU A 338 15.72 -13.48 -14.92
CA GLU A 338 17.08 -13.91 -15.23
C GLU A 338 17.79 -14.34 -13.93
N ARG A 339 18.45 -15.51 -13.93
CA ARG A 339 18.88 -16.17 -12.68
C ARG A 339 20.28 -15.77 -12.19
N ARG A 340 21.09 -15.11 -12.99
CA ARG A 340 22.45 -14.66 -12.60
C ARG A 340 22.38 -13.33 -11.86
N ASP A 341 21.78 -12.35 -12.53
CA ASP A 341 21.73 -10.98 -12.05
C ASP A 341 20.43 -10.69 -11.27
N LEU A 342 19.50 -11.64 -11.29
CA LEU A 342 18.16 -11.56 -10.65
C LEU A 342 17.33 -10.38 -11.17
N GLU A 343 17.35 -10.24 -12.49
CA GLU A 343 16.67 -9.17 -13.21
C GLU A 343 15.35 -9.65 -13.81
N GLN A 344 14.30 -8.86 -13.63
CA GLN A 344 13.06 -9.01 -14.38
C GLN A 344 13.33 -8.72 -15.85
N VAL A 345 13.19 -9.70 -16.72
CA VAL A 345 13.50 -9.53 -18.16
C VAL A 345 12.26 -9.46 -19.03
N ALA A 346 11.12 -10.00 -18.57
CA ALA A 346 9.85 -9.87 -19.27
C ALA A 346 8.66 -10.08 -18.34
N ARG A 347 7.48 -9.55 -18.75
CA ARG A 347 6.18 -9.83 -18.17
C ARG A 347 5.11 -9.99 -19.24
N TRP A 348 4.03 -10.72 -18.90
CA TRP A 348 2.84 -10.78 -19.74
C TRP A 348 1.88 -9.63 -19.42
N VAL A 349 1.35 -9.00 -20.46
CA VAL A 349 0.36 -7.92 -20.36
C VAL A 349 -0.86 -8.28 -21.21
N GLY A 350 -1.96 -8.65 -20.56
CA GLY A 350 -3.18 -8.97 -21.25
C GLY A 350 -4.13 -9.84 -20.43
N GLN A 351 -5.34 -9.98 -20.95
CA GLN A 351 -6.30 -10.96 -20.48
C GLN A 351 -6.30 -12.15 -21.45
N ALA A 352 -6.30 -13.34 -20.92
CA ALA A 352 -6.35 -14.58 -21.69
C ALA A 352 -7.12 -15.64 -20.89
N THR A 353 -7.72 -16.62 -21.60
CA THR A 353 -8.21 -17.82 -20.92
C THR A 353 -7.04 -18.58 -20.32
N GLU A 354 -7.29 -19.38 -19.28
CA GLU A 354 -6.23 -20.15 -18.63
C GLU A 354 -5.43 -21.01 -19.62
N THR A 355 -6.11 -21.61 -20.60
CA THR A 355 -5.48 -22.44 -21.64
C THR A 355 -4.65 -21.60 -22.61
N ASP A 356 -5.15 -20.43 -23.04
CA ASP A 356 -4.42 -19.56 -23.95
C ASP A 356 -3.21 -18.93 -23.27
N PHE A 357 -3.36 -18.54 -22.01
CA PHE A 357 -2.23 -18.07 -21.20
C PHE A 357 -1.17 -19.17 -21.01
N GLY A 358 -1.59 -20.41 -20.74
CA GLY A 358 -0.68 -21.56 -20.71
C GLY A 358 0.11 -21.73 -22.00
N ARG A 359 -0.51 -21.49 -23.17
CA ARG A 359 0.17 -21.51 -24.47
C ARG A 359 1.16 -20.36 -24.63
N GLU A 360 0.80 -19.15 -24.18
CA GLU A 360 1.71 -17.99 -24.18
C GLU A 360 2.91 -18.22 -23.27
N MET A 361 2.67 -18.71 -22.04
CA MET A 361 3.76 -19.07 -21.13
C MET A 361 4.67 -20.15 -21.73
N LEU A 362 4.13 -21.17 -22.38
CA LEU A 362 4.92 -22.23 -23.01
C LEU A 362 5.80 -21.70 -24.13
N LYS A 363 5.30 -20.78 -24.96
CA LYS A 363 6.12 -20.09 -25.98
C LYS A 363 7.23 -19.28 -25.32
N CYS A 364 6.90 -18.49 -24.29
CA CYS A 364 7.86 -17.68 -23.56
C CYS A 364 8.95 -18.53 -22.89
N ALA A 365 8.56 -19.62 -22.24
CA ALA A 365 9.50 -20.55 -21.60
C ALA A 365 10.50 -21.13 -22.59
N LYS A 366 10.05 -21.56 -23.77
CA LYS A 366 10.92 -22.06 -24.85
C LYS A 366 11.82 -20.96 -25.40
N TRP A 367 11.30 -19.74 -25.54
CA TRP A 367 12.06 -18.62 -26.06
C TRP A 367 13.19 -18.21 -25.11
N TYR A 368 12.92 -18.23 -23.79
CA TYR A 368 13.93 -17.98 -22.75
C TYR A 368 14.70 -19.27 -22.38
N ASN A 369 15.31 -19.93 -23.38
CA ASN A 369 16.24 -21.07 -23.24
C ASN A 369 15.68 -22.25 -22.46
N ASP A 370 14.39 -22.59 -22.67
CA ASP A 370 13.67 -23.59 -21.87
C ASP A 370 13.71 -23.26 -20.38
N ALA A 371 13.22 -22.09 -20.00
CA ALA A 371 13.15 -21.61 -18.62
C ALA A 371 12.44 -22.62 -17.70
N TRP A 372 12.90 -22.78 -16.47
CA TRP A 372 12.10 -23.46 -15.45
C TRP A 372 10.81 -22.69 -15.25
N SER A 373 9.69 -23.35 -15.45
CA SER A 373 8.38 -22.69 -15.53
C SER A 373 7.35 -23.31 -14.60
N SER A 374 6.51 -22.46 -14.04
CA SER A 374 5.33 -22.87 -13.32
C SER A 374 4.23 -21.83 -13.42
N PRO A 375 3.12 -22.14 -14.11
CA PRO A 375 1.85 -21.52 -13.77
C PRO A 375 1.46 -21.90 -12.34
N GLU A 376 0.71 -21.04 -11.66
CA GLU A 376 0.12 -21.39 -10.38
C GLU A 376 -0.92 -22.50 -10.57
N ALA A 377 -0.81 -23.58 -9.80
CA ALA A 377 -1.68 -24.77 -9.93
C ALA A 377 -2.91 -24.72 -9.01
N ASN A 378 -3.40 -23.52 -8.66
CA ASN A 378 -4.66 -23.32 -7.95
C ASN A 378 -5.85 -23.67 -8.86
N ASN A 379 -7.09 -23.51 -8.38
CA ASN A 379 -8.29 -24.04 -9.04
C ASN A 379 -8.36 -23.74 -10.55
N THR A 380 -8.02 -22.53 -10.97
CA THR A 380 -8.02 -22.04 -12.34
C THR A 380 -6.75 -22.36 -13.11
N GLY A 381 -5.58 -22.23 -12.51
CA GLY A 381 -4.29 -22.42 -13.20
C GLY A 381 -3.99 -23.88 -13.63
N LYS A 382 -4.82 -24.86 -13.25
CA LYS A 382 -4.66 -26.25 -13.68
C LYS A 382 -4.67 -26.43 -15.19
N ALA A 383 -5.49 -25.66 -15.92
CA ALA A 383 -5.55 -25.71 -17.37
C ALA A 383 -4.23 -25.24 -18.00
N SER A 384 -3.63 -24.17 -17.48
CA SER A 384 -2.31 -23.69 -17.92
C SER A 384 -1.22 -24.73 -17.66
N VAL A 385 -1.24 -25.40 -16.51
CA VAL A 385 -0.29 -26.49 -16.19
C VAL A 385 -0.44 -27.67 -17.15
N LEU A 386 -1.67 -28.06 -17.53
CA LEU A 386 -1.94 -29.15 -18.47
C LEU A 386 -1.34 -28.84 -19.85
N VAL A 387 -1.38 -27.62 -20.33
CA VAL A 387 -0.75 -27.23 -21.62
C VAL A 387 0.73 -27.60 -21.64
N PHE A 388 1.46 -27.31 -20.56
CA PHE A 388 2.88 -27.68 -20.45
C PHE A 388 3.10 -29.20 -20.37
N ALA A 389 2.23 -29.89 -19.62
CA ALA A 389 2.33 -31.34 -19.44
C ALA A 389 2.02 -32.08 -20.76
N GLU A 390 1.00 -31.67 -21.48
CA GLU A 390 0.63 -32.26 -22.81
C GLU A 390 1.71 -31.98 -23.85
N ALA A 391 2.36 -30.84 -23.80
CA ALA A 391 3.49 -30.51 -24.67
C ALA A 391 4.79 -31.25 -24.28
N GLY A 392 4.79 -32.03 -23.21
CA GLY A 392 5.96 -32.73 -22.71
C GLY A 392 7.11 -31.79 -22.30
N TYR A 393 6.79 -30.60 -21.81
CA TYR A 393 7.80 -29.58 -21.50
C TYR A 393 8.73 -30.05 -20.37
N PRO A 394 10.07 -30.12 -20.60
CA PRO A 394 10.98 -30.83 -19.69
C PRO A 394 11.24 -30.09 -18.36
N ARG A 395 11.07 -28.77 -18.33
CA ARG A 395 11.34 -27.93 -17.15
C ARG A 395 10.07 -27.35 -16.53
N LEU A 396 8.96 -28.09 -16.63
CA LEU A 396 7.78 -27.80 -15.83
C LEU A 396 8.06 -28.22 -14.38
N TYR A 397 7.86 -27.29 -13.44
CA TYR A 397 8.06 -27.55 -12.01
C TYR A 397 7.12 -28.64 -11.48
N ARG A 398 7.69 -29.53 -10.67
CA ARG A 398 6.96 -30.58 -9.94
C ARG A 398 7.09 -30.38 -8.44
N ARG A 399 5.99 -30.30 -7.76
CA ARG A 399 5.96 -30.31 -6.30
C ARG A 399 6.40 -31.66 -5.77
N ARG A 400 7.22 -31.67 -4.72
CA ARG A 400 7.45 -32.87 -3.92
C ARG A 400 6.22 -33.12 -3.04
N ALA A 401 5.74 -34.35 -2.96
CA ALA A 401 4.71 -34.73 -2.01
C ALA A 401 5.24 -34.51 -0.58
N GLU A 402 4.43 -33.93 0.30
CA GLU A 402 4.80 -33.78 1.70
C GLU A 402 4.95 -35.17 2.37
N PRO A 403 5.98 -35.40 3.21
CA PRO A 403 6.11 -36.65 3.93
C PRO A 403 4.86 -36.89 4.80
N GLY A 404 4.18 -38.02 4.58
CA GLY A 404 2.97 -38.40 5.31
C GLY A 404 1.64 -38.01 4.66
N SER A 405 1.63 -37.31 3.51
CA SER A 405 0.40 -37.08 2.74
C SER A 405 -0.02 -38.34 1.99
N VAL A 406 -1.34 -38.52 1.74
CA VAL A 406 -1.85 -39.63 0.93
C VAL A 406 -1.24 -39.60 -0.48
N ASP A 407 -0.86 -38.44 -0.96
CA ASP A 407 -0.20 -38.23 -2.26
C ASP A 407 1.27 -38.69 -2.27
N ALA A 408 1.90 -38.93 -1.11
CA ALA A 408 3.25 -39.45 -1.02
C ALA A 408 3.39 -40.88 -1.61
N PHE A 409 2.29 -41.62 -1.73
CA PHE A 409 2.22 -42.95 -2.36
C PHE A 409 2.00 -42.88 -3.88
N GLN A 410 1.64 -41.72 -4.44
CA GLN A 410 1.59 -41.55 -5.88
C GLN A 410 2.99 -41.17 -6.37
N GLU A 411 3.68 -42.07 -7.06
CA GLU A 411 5.06 -41.91 -7.59
C GLU A 411 5.27 -40.73 -8.54
N LYS A 412 4.27 -39.88 -8.77
CA LYS A 412 4.30 -38.76 -9.68
C LYS A 412 3.94 -37.48 -8.90
N GLY A 413 4.96 -36.72 -8.47
CA GLY A 413 4.74 -35.38 -7.92
C GLY A 413 3.78 -34.57 -8.79
N GLN A 414 2.91 -33.78 -8.14
CA GLN A 414 1.93 -32.96 -8.85
C GLN A 414 2.62 -31.80 -9.57
N TRP A 415 2.17 -31.51 -10.79
CA TRP A 415 2.70 -30.43 -11.61
C TRP A 415 2.28 -29.04 -11.09
N GLY A 416 3.14 -28.06 -11.28
CA GLY A 416 2.88 -26.66 -11.03
C GLY A 416 3.09 -26.22 -9.58
N TRP A 417 3.33 -24.93 -9.36
CA TRP A 417 3.40 -24.31 -8.04
C TRP A 417 2.00 -24.20 -7.43
N ARG A 418 1.88 -24.38 -6.15
CA ARG A 418 0.63 -24.14 -5.42
C ARG A 418 0.91 -23.23 -4.23
N THR A 419 0.34 -22.03 -4.24
CA THR A 419 0.36 -21.16 -3.09
C THR A 419 -0.63 -21.68 -2.05
N THR A 420 -0.14 -21.82 -0.82
CA THR A 420 -0.91 -22.25 0.35
C THR A 420 -0.71 -21.22 1.46
N THR A 421 -1.56 -21.22 2.47
CA THR A 421 -1.40 -20.32 3.63
C THR A 421 -0.02 -20.47 4.29
N SER A 422 0.53 -21.70 4.31
CA SER A 422 1.82 -21.98 4.95
C SER A 422 3.03 -21.50 4.15
N ASN A 423 2.99 -21.53 2.80
CA ASN A 423 4.13 -21.12 2.00
C ASN A 423 4.03 -19.66 1.51
N ARG A 424 2.84 -19.06 1.55
CA ARG A 424 2.62 -17.66 1.16
C ARG A 424 3.51 -16.69 1.96
N ASP A 425 3.57 -16.87 3.28
CA ASP A 425 4.42 -16.04 4.13
C ASP A 425 5.91 -16.23 3.88
N VAL A 426 6.33 -17.45 3.51
CA VAL A 426 7.72 -17.74 3.12
C VAL A 426 8.06 -17.05 1.81
N MET A 427 7.17 -17.14 0.80
CA MET A 427 7.36 -16.45 -0.49
C MET A 427 7.53 -14.94 -0.32
N ILE A 428 6.70 -14.33 0.53
CA ILE A 428 6.78 -12.89 0.84
C ILE A 428 8.08 -12.55 1.58
N ALA A 429 8.48 -13.39 2.53
CA ALA A 429 9.73 -13.19 3.28
C ALA A 429 10.96 -13.30 2.35
N ASP A 430 10.98 -14.31 1.48
CA ASP A 430 12.04 -14.49 0.49
C ASP A 430 12.10 -13.30 -0.49
N TRP A 431 10.94 -12.83 -0.98
CA TRP A 431 10.88 -11.65 -1.85
C TRP A 431 11.52 -10.43 -1.18
N ILE A 432 11.13 -10.14 0.06
CA ILE A 432 11.68 -9.05 0.86
C ILE A 432 13.20 -9.24 1.08
N ASP A 433 13.64 -10.45 1.44
CA ASP A 433 15.05 -10.70 1.75
C ASP A 433 15.94 -10.59 0.52
N TRP A 434 15.48 -11.04 -0.64
CA TRP A 434 16.22 -10.94 -1.91
C TRP A 434 16.18 -9.53 -2.53
N SER A 435 15.23 -8.69 -2.13
CA SER A 435 15.13 -7.29 -2.53
C SER A 435 15.89 -6.34 -1.61
N ARG A 436 16.32 -6.79 -0.42
CA ARG A 436 17.02 -5.91 0.55
C ARG A 436 18.45 -5.59 0.11
N LYS A 437 18.83 -4.32 0.33
CA LYS A 437 20.22 -3.87 0.35
C LYS A 437 20.96 -4.58 1.49
N ARG A 438 22.09 -5.22 1.21
CA ARG A 438 22.96 -5.78 2.26
C ARG A 438 24.04 -4.76 2.65
N ASP A 439 24.40 -4.74 3.95
CA ASP A 439 25.29 -3.76 4.63
C ASP A 439 26.74 -3.64 4.10
N ALA A 440 27.06 -4.18 2.94
CA ALA A 440 28.39 -4.15 2.36
C ALA A 440 28.47 -3.42 1.01
N GLY A 441 27.55 -2.49 0.73
CA GLY A 441 27.58 -1.73 -0.54
C GLY A 441 27.02 -2.49 -1.75
N TRP A 442 26.32 -3.59 -1.50
CA TRP A 442 25.60 -4.32 -2.54
C TRP A 442 24.22 -3.69 -2.73
N GLU A 443 23.90 -3.32 -3.96
CA GLU A 443 22.53 -3.01 -4.37
C GLU A 443 21.64 -4.23 -4.16
N GLY A 444 20.36 -4.03 -3.89
CA GLY A 444 19.39 -5.11 -3.74
C GLY A 444 19.53 -6.08 -4.92
N ARG A 445 19.40 -7.39 -4.66
CA ARG A 445 19.66 -8.39 -5.70
C ARG A 445 18.59 -8.42 -6.78
N LEU A 446 17.31 -8.21 -6.40
CA LEU A 446 16.21 -8.17 -7.37
C LEU A 446 16.16 -6.81 -8.06
N ILE A 447 16.20 -6.86 -9.39
CA ILE A 447 16.04 -5.69 -10.25
C ILE A 447 14.67 -5.80 -10.92
N ILE A 448 13.78 -4.85 -10.64
CA ILE A 448 12.41 -4.82 -11.13
C ILE A 448 12.25 -3.67 -12.12
N HIS A 449 11.69 -3.96 -13.29
CA HIS A 449 11.47 -2.97 -14.33
C HIS A 449 10.01 -2.57 -14.51
N SER A 450 9.08 -3.40 -14.04
CA SER A 450 7.64 -3.15 -14.12
C SER A 450 7.20 -2.11 -13.09
N SER A 451 6.67 -0.98 -13.56
CA SER A 451 6.02 0.00 -12.69
C SER A 451 4.73 -0.53 -12.06
N ASP A 452 3.99 -1.38 -12.77
CA ASP A 452 2.74 -1.97 -12.28
C ASP A 452 3.01 -2.91 -11.11
N LEU A 453 4.08 -3.72 -11.17
CA LEU A 453 4.50 -4.57 -10.06
C LEU A 453 4.86 -3.73 -8.83
N VAL A 454 5.59 -2.62 -9.02
CA VAL A 454 5.93 -1.75 -7.88
C VAL A 454 4.68 -1.10 -7.29
N ASP A 455 3.67 -0.76 -8.11
CA ASP A 455 2.37 -0.28 -7.63
C ASP A 455 1.64 -1.36 -6.80
N GLU A 456 1.74 -2.64 -7.19
CA GLU A 456 1.24 -3.77 -6.40
C GLU A 456 2.00 -3.91 -5.08
N GLU A 457 3.33 -3.84 -5.06
CA GLU A 457 4.13 -3.84 -3.84
C GLU A 457 3.75 -2.71 -2.88
N GLU A 458 3.51 -1.51 -3.40
CA GLU A 458 3.13 -0.34 -2.61
C GLU A 458 1.74 -0.47 -1.98
N THR A 459 0.86 -1.22 -2.62
CA THR A 459 -0.51 -1.46 -2.15
C THR A 459 -0.70 -2.78 -1.43
N PHE A 460 0.36 -3.58 -1.27
CA PHE A 460 0.38 -4.84 -0.54
C PHE A 460 0.57 -4.60 0.95
N ILE A 461 -0.45 -4.88 1.75
CA ILE A 461 -0.57 -4.47 3.15
C ILE A 461 -0.68 -5.65 4.12
N VAL A 462 -0.38 -5.38 5.38
CA VAL A 462 -0.72 -6.27 6.50
C VAL A 462 -2.06 -5.83 7.08
N THR A 463 -3.08 -6.65 6.95
CA THR A 463 -4.41 -6.40 7.51
C THR A 463 -4.43 -6.42 9.04
N LYS A 464 -5.53 -5.97 9.65
CA LYS A 464 -5.72 -6.02 11.11
C LYS A 464 -5.61 -7.43 11.69
N ASP A 465 -5.96 -8.45 10.91
CA ASP A 465 -5.87 -9.87 11.27
C ASP A 465 -4.46 -10.45 11.04
N GLY A 466 -3.50 -9.62 10.64
CA GLY A 466 -2.12 -10.01 10.38
C GLY A 466 -1.89 -10.69 9.03
N ARG A 467 -2.89 -10.79 8.16
CA ARG A 467 -2.73 -11.32 6.81
C ARG A 467 -2.03 -10.30 5.93
N ARG A 468 -1.30 -10.80 4.94
CA ARG A 468 -0.65 -9.97 3.93
C ARG A 468 -1.40 -10.13 2.61
N GLU A 469 -2.03 -9.06 2.15
CA GLU A 469 -2.87 -9.06 0.95
C GLU A 469 -2.91 -7.68 0.29
N HIS A 470 -3.39 -7.61 -0.94
CA HIS A 470 -3.58 -6.33 -1.63
C HIS A 470 -4.64 -5.48 -0.92
N SER A 471 -4.51 -4.17 -1.02
CA SER A 471 -5.54 -3.22 -0.57
C SER A 471 -6.83 -3.40 -1.37
N PRO A 472 -8.01 -3.13 -0.80
CA PRO A 472 -9.28 -3.26 -1.52
C PRO A 472 -9.29 -2.53 -2.87
N GLY A 473 -9.67 -3.24 -3.93
CA GLY A 473 -9.70 -2.72 -5.30
C GLY A 473 -8.33 -2.58 -5.97
N LYS A 474 -7.30 -3.22 -5.42
CA LYS A 474 -5.96 -3.34 -5.99
C LYS A 474 -5.66 -4.81 -6.32
N HIS A 475 -4.53 -5.05 -6.95
CA HIS A 475 -4.08 -6.36 -7.42
C HIS A 475 -2.74 -6.73 -6.79
N ASP A 476 -2.42 -8.03 -6.75
CA ASP A 476 -1.12 -8.58 -6.36
C ASP A 476 -0.66 -9.70 -7.34
N ASP A 477 -1.27 -9.74 -8.52
CA ASP A 477 -1.09 -10.82 -9.50
C ASP A 477 0.34 -10.89 -10.05
N GLU A 478 0.92 -9.75 -10.48
CA GLU A 478 2.30 -9.69 -10.98
C GLU A 478 3.32 -9.95 -9.88
N LEU A 479 3.04 -9.45 -8.68
CA LEU A 479 3.86 -9.69 -7.50
C LEU A 479 3.93 -11.21 -7.18
N PHE A 480 2.79 -11.93 -7.21
CA PHE A 480 2.78 -13.37 -6.99
C PHE A 480 3.42 -14.15 -8.13
N ALA A 481 3.23 -13.75 -9.39
CA ALA A 481 3.96 -14.35 -10.51
C ALA A 481 5.48 -14.19 -10.33
N GLY A 482 5.95 -13.02 -9.89
CA GLY A 482 7.35 -12.76 -9.56
C GLY A 482 7.85 -13.59 -8.38
N MET A 483 7.07 -13.72 -7.31
CA MET A 483 7.40 -14.57 -6.17
C MET A 483 7.50 -16.04 -6.58
N ILE A 484 6.62 -16.56 -7.46
CA ILE A 484 6.73 -17.91 -8.01
C ILE A 484 8.03 -18.07 -8.80
N ALA A 485 8.36 -17.12 -9.68
CA ALA A 485 9.62 -17.15 -10.44
C ALA A 485 10.86 -17.17 -9.52
N LEU A 486 10.85 -16.41 -8.42
CA LEU A 486 11.89 -16.42 -7.41
C LEU A 486 11.96 -17.77 -6.68
N GLN A 487 10.83 -18.38 -6.32
CA GLN A 487 10.83 -19.72 -5.71
C GLN A 487 11.41 -20.77 -6.65
N LEU A 488 11.09 -20.71 -7.96
CA LEU A 488 11.73 -21.57 -8.96
C LEU A 488 13.24 -21.34 -9.04
N HIS A 489 13.70 -20.09 -8.94
CA HIS A 489 15.13 -19.78 -8.85
C HIS A 489 15.79 -20.47 -7.65
N LEU A 490 15.12 -20.47 -6.49
CA LEU A 490 15.66 -21.04 -5.25
C LEU A 490 15.69 -22.58 -5.23
N CYS A 491 14.67 -23.23 -5.84
CA CYS A 491 14.50 -24.68 -5.71
C CYS A 491 14.89 -25.51 -6.96
N CYS A 492 14.93 -24.89 -8.16
CA CYS A 492 15.22 -25.61 -9.39
C CYS A 492 16.74 -25.62 -9.71
N PRO A 493 17.26 -26.71 -10.28
CA PRO A 493 18.67 -26.80 -10.66
C PRO A 493 19.08 -25.68 -11.62
N ARG A 494 20.31 -25.18 -11.47
CA ARG A 494 20.92 -24.33 -12.48
C ARG A 494 21.51 -25.21 -13.57
N THR A 495 21.29 -24.83 -14.81
CA THR A 495 21.82 -25.59 -15.96
C THR A 495 23.23 -25.17 -16.29
N ARG A 496 23.66 -23.99 -15.83
CA ARG A 496 24.97 -23.40 -16.10
C ARG A 496 25.51 -22.78 -14.83
N GLU A 497 26.77 -23.05 -14.52
CA GLU A 497 27.44 -22.43 -13.38
C GLU A 497 27.63 -20.92 -13.64
N PRO A 498 27.43 -20.07 -12.65
CA PRO A 498 27.74 -18.65 -12.80
C PRO A 498 29.26 -18.50 -13.04
N VAL A 499 29.65 -17.99 -14.20
CA VAL A 499 31.02 -17.55 -14.43
C VAL A 499 31.19 -16.26 -13.62
N PHE A 500 31.81 -16.36 -12.43
CA PHE A 500 32.22 -15.19 -11.68
C PHE A 500 33.25 -14.43 -12.53
N ARG A 501 32.83 -13.40 -13.23
CA ARG A 501 33.75 -12.37 -13.69
C ARG A 501 34.07 -11.51 -12.47
N GLU A 502 35.29 -11.56 -11.97
CA GLU A 502 35.79 -10.52 -11.08
C GLU A 502 35.48 -9.16 -11.75
N PRO A 503 34.92 -8.18 -11.04
CA PRO A 503 34.74 -6.85 -11.61
C PRO A 503 36.12 -6.39 -12.11
N GLU A 504 36.23 -6.04 -13.40
CA GLU A 504 37.41 -5.41 -13.95
C GLU A 504 37.71 -4.19 -13.08
N ARG A 505 38.81 -4.25 -12.33
CA ARG A 505 39.32 -3.09 -11.62
C ARG A 505 39.58 -2.02 -12.67
N GLN A 506 38.75 -1.01 -12.74
CA GLN A 506 39.07 0.17 -13.53
C GLN A 506 40.30 0.82 -12.88
N HIS A 507 41.47 0.52 -13.40
CA HIS A 507 42.66 1.27 -13.08
C HIS A 507 42.52 2.68 -13.67
N PRO A 508 42.78 3.72 -12.89
CA PRO A 508 42.84 5.06 -13.44
C PRO A 508 43.90 5.11 -14.53
N PRO A 509 43.69 5.83 -15.63
CA PRO A 509 44.62 5.86 -16.75
C PRO A 509 45.95 6.48 -16.30
N GLY A 510 47.01 5.67 -16.22
CA GLY A 510 48.37 6.16 -15.99
C GLY A 510 49.29 5.37 -15.06
N GLU A 511 48.84 4.37 -14.35
CA GLU A 511 49.74 3.52 -13.53
C GLU A 511 50.04 2.20 -14.20
N LYS A 512 51.16 2.20 -14.96
CA LYS A 512 51.80 0.97 -15.41
C LYS A 512 52.56 0.35 -14.25
N ASP A 513 52.29 -0.92 -14.01
CA ASP A 513 53.11 -1.95 -13.33
C ASP A 513 54.21 -1.44 -12.39
N ARG A 514 53.88 -1.26 -11.12
CA ARG A 514 54.88 -1.45 -10.04
C ARG A 514 54.34 -2.53 -9.10
N ALA A 515 54.83 -3.73 -9.27
CA ALA A 515 54.73 -4.78 -8.27
C ALA A 515 55.40 -4.26 -6.99
N ILE A 516 54.63 -3.95 -5.97
CA ILE A 516 55.17 -3.63 -4.64
C ILE A 516 55.46 -4.96 -3.96
N PRO A 517 56.74 -5.23 -3.61
CA PRO A 517 57.06 -6.44 -2.85
C PRO A 517 56.39 -6.39 -1.48
N TRP A 518 55.74 -7.46 -1.09
CA TRP A 518 54.90 -7.58 0.13
C TRP A 518 55.62 -7.33 1.47
N TRP A 519 56.99 -7.28 1.49
CA TRP A 519 57.80 -7.00 2.69
C TRP A 519 57.94 -5.49 3.04
N GLY A 520 57.24 -4.61 2.38
CA GLY A 520 57.30 -3.18 2.63
C GLY A 520 56.22 -2.59 3.55
N ILE A 521 55.39 -3.41 4.20
CA ILE A 521 54.35 -2.93 5.12
C ILE A 521 54.87 -3.06 6.56
N PRO A 522 55.06 -1.98 7.31
CA PRO A 522 55.43 -2.05 8.74
C PRO A 522 54.25 -2.65 9.52
N GLY A 523 54.45 -3.85 10.10
CA GLY A 523 53.46 -4.50 10.96
C GLY A 523 53.01 -5.90 10.55
N ALA A 524 53.49 -6.47 9.45
CA ALA A 524 53.20 -7.87 9.11
C ALA A 524 54.05 -8.82 9.95
N MET A 525 53.44 -9.61 10.83
CA MET A 525 54.08 -10.68 11.56
C MET A 525 54.45 -11.83 10.61
N ASP A 526 55.68 -12.32 10.75
CA ASP A 526 56.23 -13.49 10.08
C ASP A 526 55.39 -14.76 10.34
N PRO A 527 54.86 -15.45 9.34
CA PRO A 527 54.22 -16.75 9.55
C PRO A 527 55.32 -17.80 9.68
N GLY A 528 55.64 -18.22 10.91
CA GLY A 528 56.56 -19.30 11.23
C GLY A 528 56.33 -20.59 10.44
N PRO A 529 57.29 -21.56 10.45
CA PRO A 529 57.39 -22.62 9.45
C PRO A 529 56.25 -23.63 9.51
N LYS A 530 55.73 -23.95 8.33
CA LYS A 530 54.77 -25.02 8.07
C LYS A 530 55.36 -26.40 8.41
N ASN A 531 55.04 -26.94 9.59
CA ASN A 531 55.10 -28.37 9.86
C ASN A 531 54.11 -28.75 10.94
N TRP A 532 52.90 -29.02 10.53
CA TRP A 532 51.92 -29.73 11.39
C TRP A 532 51.35 -30.92 10.60
N LYS A 533 51.66 -32.15 11.06
CA LYS A 533 50.99 -33.38 10.64
C LYS A 533 49.97 -33.76 11.71
N PRO A 534 48.73 -34.05 11.34
CA PRO A 534 47.76 -34.58 12.30
C PRO A 534 48.02 -36.06 12.57
N LYS A 535 47.87 -36.44 13.82
CA LYS A 535 47.65 -37.85 14.26
C LYS A 535 46.18 -38.17 14.16
#